data_501778fa954a8b4e13c7b5d84e1a2798
#
_entry.id   501778fa954a8b4e13c7b5d84e1a2798
#
_cell.length_a   1.000
_cell.length_b   1.000
_cell.length_c   1.000
_cell.angle_alpha   90.00
_cell.angle_beta   90.00
_cell.angle_gamma   90.00
#
_symmetry.space_group_name_H-M   'P 1'
#
loop_
_entity.id
_entity.type
_entity.pdbx_description
1 polymer ?
#
loop_
_entity_poly.entity_id
_entity_poly.type
_entity_poly.pdbx_seq_one_letter_code
_entity_poly.pdbx_strand_id
1 'polypeptide(L)'
;VTAVGGEGVLIKLAEGLKPEHSNSISGSIDWTANIGHFQTNLLLEGFYTGLDDVFVLEDMGHDQNGNKVKERRNGNGARVYGVNLDGKIAHGRDAALQVGFTVQRSEYTELEAWSENPEVAPVKRMPRTPDYYGYFTLTSAPFKNFDCSLSGVYTGRMHVPHFAPTELPEEYIGQYIAKDEMVHT
;
A
#
# COMPACT_ATOMS: atom_id res chain seq x y z
N VAL A 1 -15.90 -25.15 5.90
CA VAL A 1 -14.47 -25.22 5.58
C VAL A 1 -14.33 -25.04 4.08
N THR A 2 -13.63 -24.05 3.63
CA THR A 2 -13.40 -23.82 2.19
C THR A 2 -11.90 -24.01 1.92
N ALA A 3 -11.55 -24.95 1.06
CA ALA A 3 -10.17 -25.10 0.58
C ALA A 3 -9.90 -24.01 -0.47
N VAL A 4 -8.86 -23.21 -0.27
CA VAL A 4 -8.43 -22.20 -1.23
C VAL A 4 -6.99 -22.44 -1.60
N GLY A 5 -6.76 -22.82 -2.86
CA GLY A 5 -5.44 -22.99 -3.46
C GLY A 5 -4.82 -24.38 -3.31
N GLY A 6 -3.91 -24.73 -4.21
CA GLY A 6 -3.26 -26.06 -4.30
C GLY A 6 -2.20 -26.36 -3.25
N GLU A 7 -2.15 -25.65 -2.11
CA GLU A 7 -1.08 -25.77 -1.11
C GLU A 7 -1.52 -26.42 0.20
N GLY A 8 -2.64 -27.13 0.22
CA GLY A 8 -3.08 -27.85 1.44
C GLY A 8 -3.46 -26.94 2.61
N VAL A 9 -3.81 -25.68 2.35
CA VAL A 9 -4.27 -24.74 3.38
C VAL A 9 -5.79 -24.76 3.49
N LEU A 10 -6.30 -25.08 4.67
CA LEU A 10 -7.74 -25.03 4.98
C LEU A 10 -8.09 -23.71 5.67
N ILE A 11 -9.06 -23.00 5.12
CA ILE A 11 -9.57 -21.77 5.75
C ILE A 11 -10.89 -22.06 6.44
N LYS A 12 -10.93 -21.83 7.76
CA LYS A 12 -12.15 -21.82 8.57
C LYS A 12 -12.63 -20.38 8.74
N LEU A 13 -13.93 -20.21 8.93
CA LEU A 13 -14.51 -18.94 9.31
C LEU A 13 -14.78 -18.95 10.81
N ALA A 14 -14.41 -17.88 11.49
CA ALA A 14 -14.73 -17.71 12.91
C ALA A 14 -16.24 -17.62 13.12
N GLU A 15 -16.71 -18.07 14.27
CA GLU A 15 -18.10 -17.88 14.67
C GLU A 15 -18.35 -16.39 14.95
N GLY A 16 -19.44 -15.85 14.38
CA GLY A 16 -19.79 -14.43 14.55
C GLY A 16 -18.97 -13.46 13.69
N LEU A 17 -18.39 -13.94 12.59
CA LEU A 17 -17.68 -13.08 11.63
C LEU A 17 -18.58 -11.95 11.16
N LYS A 18 -18.12 -10.70 11.36
CA LYS A 18 -18.81 -9.47 10.97
C LYS A 18 -18.33 -9.02 9.59
N PRO A 19 -19.13 -8.30 8.80
CA PRO A 19 -18.66 -7.66 7.58
C PRO A 19 -17.63 -6.56 7.90
N GLU A 20 -16.67 -6.39 7.01
CA GLU A 20 -15.76 -5.23 7.05
C GLU A 20 -16.53 -3.95 6.76
N HIS A 21 -16.21 -2.88 7.47
CA HIS A 21 -16.78 -1.57 7.25
C HIS A 21 -15.68 -0.57 6.87
N SER A 22 -15.95 0.22 5.84
CA SER A 22 -15.08 1.31 5.43
C SER A 22 -15.86 2.62 5.43
N ASN A 23 -15.31 3.62 6.12
CA ASN A 23 -15.81 4.98 6.13
C ASN A 23 -14.73 5.90 5.57
N SER A 24 -15.08 6.63 4.51
CA SER A 24 -14.16 7.57 3.86
C SER A 24 -14.76 8.95 3.79
N ILE A 25 -13.92 9.94 4.01
CA ILE A 25 -14.22 11.35 3.79
C ILE A 25 -13.06 11.99 3.03
N SER A 26 -13.37 12.79 2.03
CA SER A 26 -12.38 13.65 1.36
C SER A 26 -12.96 15.02 1.07
N GLY A 27 -12.06 15.99 0.93
CA GLY A 27 -12.39 17.34 0.54
C GLY A 27 -11.28 17.92 -0.31
N SER A 28 -11.63 18.65 -1.37
CA SER A 28 -10.66 19.19 -2.31
C SER A 28 -10.91 20.65 -2.66
N ILE A 29 -9.85 21.33 -3.03
CA ILE A 29 -9.85 22.68 -3.63
C ILE A 29 -9.21 22.55 -5.00
N ASP A 30 -9.96 22.92 -6.03
CA ASP A 30 -9.49 22.96 -7.41
C ASP A 30 -9.40 24.43 -7.87
N TRP A 31 -8.19 24.82 -8.28
CA TRP A 31 -7.91 26.15 -8.78
C TRP A 31 -7.43 26.08 -10.22
N THR A 32 -8.09 26.81 -11.09
CA THR A 32 -7.75 26.92 -12.51
C THR A 32 -7.52 28.37 -12.90
N ALA A 33 -6.44 28.65 -13.60
CA ALA A 33 -6.13 29.98 -14.09
C ALA A 33 -5.40 29.95 -15.44
N ASN A 34 -5.55 31.05 -16.17
CA ASN A 34 -4.71 31.34 -17.35
C ASN A 34 -3.69 32.42 -16.96
N ILE A 35 -2.42 32.09 -17.04
CA ILE A 35 -1.30 32.98 -16.69
C ILE A 35 -0.50 33.23 -17.98
N GLY A 36 -0.76 34.35 -18.64
CA GLY A 36 -0.21 34.63 -19.96
C GLY A 36 -0.67 33.61 -21.00
N HIS A 37 0.27 32.88 -21.59
CA HIS A 37 0.00 31.81 -22.55
C HIS A 37 -0.15 30.43 -21.92
N PHE A 38 -0.06 30.33 -20.60
CA PHE A 38 -0.15 29.07 -19.89
C PHE A 38 -1.54 28.87 -19.28
N GLN A 39 -2.07 27.68 -19.46
CA GLN A 39 -3.22 27.16 -18.74
C GLN A 39 -2.72 26.36 -17.55
N THR A 40 -3.17 26.71 -16.35
CA THR A 40 -2.75 26.06 -15.12
C THR A 40 -3.95 25.51 -14.37
N ASN A 41 -3.76 24.34 -13.76
CA ASN A 41 -4.69 23.74 -12.81
C ASN A 41 -3.91 23.23 -11.63
N LEU A 42 -4.42 23.45 -10.43
CA LEU A 42 -3.87 22.97 -9.17
C LEU A 42 -5.01 22.39 -8.34
N LEU A 43 -4.90 21.13 -7.98
CA LEU A 43 -5.83 20.42 -7.10
C LEU A 43 -5.13 20.04 -5.80
N LEU A 44 -5.69 20.44 -4.69
CA LEU A 44 -5.30 20.02 -3.35
C LEU A 44 -6.46 19.25 -2.74
N GLU A 45 -6.22 18.00 -2.33
CA GLU A 45 -7.22 17.14 -1.68
C GLU A 45 -6.69 16.61 -0.36
N GLY A 46 -7.50 16.69 0.69
CA GLY A 46 -7.29 15.97 1.93
C GLY A 46 -8.23 14.79 2.02
N PHE A 47 -7.76 13.65 2.51
CA PHE A 47 -8.57 12.43 2.64
C PHE A 47 -8.31 11.69 3.95
N TYR A 48 -9.33 10.99 4.41
CA TYR A 48 -9.28 10.06 5.53
C TYR A 48 -10.16 8.86 5.24
N THR A 49 -9.64 7.65 5.47
CA THR A 49 -10.39 6.39 5.39
C THR A 49 -10.12 5.59 6.64
N GLY A 50 -11.18 5.23 7.35
CA GLY A 50 -11.17 4.27 8.45
C GLY A 50 -11.74 2.94 8.00
N LEU A 51 -11.12 1.85 8.42
CA LEU A 51 -11.50 0.46 8.18
C LEU A 51 -11.74 -0.19 9.54
N ASP A 52 -12.90 -0.77 9.74
CA ASP A 52 -13.28 -1.48 10.95
C ASP A 52 -13.57 -2.95 10.64
N ASP A 53 -13.35 -3.82 11.62
CA ASP A 53 -13.59 -5.27 11.51
C ASP A 53 -12.85 -5.93 10.32
N VAL A 54 -11.63 -5.48 10.02
CA VAL A 54 -10.81 -5.97 8.88
C VAL A 54 -10.57 -7.46 8.99
N PHE A 55 -10.72 -8.20 7.89
CA PHE A 55 -10.47 -9.63 7.89
C PHE A 55 -8.98 -9.95 8.00
N VAL A 56 -8.65 -10.75 8.99
CA VAL A 56 -7.32 -11.31 9.18
C VAL A 56 -7.37 -12.83 9.10
N LEU A 57 -6.23 -13.44 8.75
CA LEU A 57 -6.06 -14.90 8.74
C LEU A 57 -5.10 -15.25 9.88
N GLU A 58 -5.62 -15.90 10.90
CA GLU A 58 -4.83 -16.41 12.02
C GLU A 58 -4.45 -17.87 11.77
N ASP A 59 -3.22 -18.22 12.08
CA ASP A 59 -2.73 -19.59 11.97
C ASP A 59 -3.22 -20.41 13.16
N MET A 60 -3.94 -21.49 12.86
CA MET A 60 -4.49 -22.43 13.86
C MET A 60 -3.68 -23.72 13.94
N GLY A 61 -2.49 -23.77 13.31
CA GLY A 61 -1.65 -24.96 13.24
C GLY A 61 -2.10 -25.93 12.14
N HIS A 62 -1.94 -27.23 12.40
CA HIS A 62 -2.25 -28.28 11.44
C HIS A 62 -3.42 -29.14 11.89
N ASP A 63 -4.19 -29.64 10.93
CA ASP A 63 -5.24 -30.61 11.18
C ASP A 63 -4.65 -32.05 11.36
N GLN A 64 -5.52 -33.01 11.62
CA GLN A 64 -5.13 -34.41 11.79
C GLN A 64 -4.52 -35.06 10.51
N ASN A 65 -4.69 -34.41 9.37
CA ASN A 65 -4.17 -34.85 8.07
C ASN A 65 -2.88 -34.13 7.68
N GLY A 66 -2.36 -33.24 8.56
CA GLY A 66 -1.16 -32.44 8.30
C GLY A 66 -1.40 -31.19 7.44
N ASN A 67 -2.64 -30.85 7.12
CA ASN A 67 -2.93 -29.62 6.37
C ASN A 67 -2.86 -28.40 7.28
N LYS A 68 -2.25 -27.33 6.81
CA LYS A 68 -2.21 -26.04 7.53
C LYS A 68 -3.62 -25.47 7.63
N VAL A 69 -4.05 -25.11 8.84
CA VAL A 69 -5.38 -24.53 9.09
C VAL A 69 -5.22 -23.07 9.47
N LYS A 70 -5.94 -22.22 8.75
CA LYS A 70 -6.06 -20.80 9.08
C LYS A 70 -7.51 -20.45 9.39
N GLU A 71 -7.73 -19.58 10.35
CA GLU A 71 -9.05 -19.04 10.65
C GLU A 71 -9.18 -17.60 10.15
N ARG A 72 -10.23 -17.34 9.39
CA ARG A 72 -10.60 -15.96 9.02
C ARG A 72 -11.48 -15.39 10.11
N ARG A 73 -11.01 -14.34 10.75
CA ARG A 73 -11.72 -13.60 11.79
C ARG A 73 -11.60 -12.08 11.57
N ASN A 74 -12.39 -11.31 12.28
CA ASN A 74 -12.21 -9.88 12.32
C ASN A 74 -11.00 -9.54 13.21
N GLY A 75 -10.11 -8.78 12.67
CA GLY A 75 -8.98 -8.19 13.37
C GLY A 75 -9.23 -6.72 13.72
N ASN A 76 -8.17 -6.07 14.13
CA ASN A 76 -8.19 -4.64 14.43
C ASN A 76 -8.43 -3.83 13.16
N GLY A 77 -8.98 -2.62 13.34
CA GLY A 77 -9.16 -1.69 12.25
C GLY A 77 -7.86 -1.11 11.72
N ALA A 78 -7.98 -0.39 10.63
CA ALA A 78 -6.89 0.36 10.02
C ALA A 78 -7.36 1.75 9.60
N ARG A 79 -6.44 2.68 9.42
CA ARG A 79 -6.74 4.02 8.92
C ARG A 79 -5.67 4.48 7.94
N VAL A 80 -6.13 5.16 6.91
CA VAL A 80 -5.29 5.80 5.90
C VAL A 80 -5.74 7.24 5.77
N TYR A 81 -4.81 8.18 5.89
CA TYR A 81 -5.12 9.59 5.74
C TYR A 81 -3.93 10.32 5.13
N GLY A 82 -4.22 11.41 4.44
CA GLY A 82 -3.19 12.13 3.73
C GLY A 82 -3.68 13.31 2.92
N VAL A 83 -2.77 13.78 2.09
CA VAL A 83 -2.98 14.91 1.19
C VAL A 83 -2.45 14.55 -0.18
N ASN A 84 -3.25 14.84 -1.21
CA ASN A 84 -2.88 14.77 -2.61
C ASN A 84 -2.69 16.20 -3.15
N LEU A 85 -1.65 16.40 -3.91
CA LEU A 85 -1.40 17.61 -4.68
C LEU A 85 -1.21 17.22 -6.14
N ASP A 86 -2.08 17.71 -7.01
CA ASP A 86 -1.96 17.57 -8.45
C ASP A 86 -1.82 18.92 -9.11
N GLY A 87 -0.88 19.05 -10.02
CA GLY A 87 -0.63 20.25 -10.79
C GLY A 87 -0.51 19.97 -12.28
N LYS A 88 -1.12 20.80 -13.08
CA LYS A 88 -0.99 20.77 -14.53
C LYS A 88 -0.71 22.17 -15.06
N ILE A 89 0.27 22.26 -15.94
CA ILE A 89 0.56 23.47 -16.70
C ILE A 89 0.67 23.11 -18.18
N ALA A 90 -0.01 23.85 -19.03
CA ALA A 90 0.01 23.62 -20.48
C ALA A 90 0.25 24.93 -21.23
N HIS A 91 1.05 24.87 -22.29
CA HIS A 91 1.29 25.94 -23.24
C HIS A 91 0.61 25.61 -24.56
N GLY A 92 -0.62 26.05 -24.72
CA GLY A 92 -1.41 25.74 -25.90
C GLY A 92 -1.52 24.22 -26.14
N ARG A 93 -1.15 23.80 -27.35
CA ARG A 93 -1.05 22.38 -27.75
C ARG A 93 0.40 21.87 -27.79
N ASP A 94 1.36 22.76 -27.60
CA ASP A 94 2.77 22.49 -27.86
C ASP A 94 3.43 21.68 -26.74
N ALA A 95 3.04 21.96 -25.49
CA ALA A 95 3.60 21.26 -24.35
C ALA A 95 2.65 21.26 -23.14
N ALA A 96 2.67 20.19 -22.35
CA ALA A 96 2.02 20.15 -21.04
C ALA A 96 2.85 19.33 -20.06
N LEU A 97 2.92 19.80 -18.83
CA LEU A 97 3.48 19.09 -17.69
C LEU A 97 2.36 18.84 -16.67
N GLN A 98 2.23 17.60 -16.26
CA GLN A 98 1.40 17.19 -15.13
C GLN A 98 2.28 16.56 -14.07
N VAL A 99 2.06 16.93 -12.82
CA VAL A 99 2.74 16.35 -11.65
C VAL A 99 1.70 16.04 -10.59
N GLY A 100 1.87 14.90 -9.92
CA GLY A 100 1.07 14.54 -8.77
C GLY A 100 1.97 14.07 -7.65
N PHE A 101 1.62 14.43 -6.42
CA PHE A 101 2.34 14.04 -5.23
C PHE A 101 1.39 13.75 -4.09
N THR A 102 1.58 12.61 -3.43
CA THR A 102 0.80 12.17 -2.28
C THR A 102 1.70 12.04 -1.06
N VAL A 103 1.25 12.58 0.06
CA VAL A 103 1.79 12.30 1.38
C VAL A 103 0.68 11.65 2.20
N GLN A 104 0.94 10.46 2.71
CA GLN A 104 -0.05 9.71 3.47
C GLN A 104 0.53 9.00 4.67
N ARG A 105 -0.37 8.61 5.57
CA ARG A 105 -0.09 7.72 6.69
C ARG A 105 -1.07 6.57 6.65
N SER A 106 -0.52 5.34 6.69
CA SER A 106 -1.29 4.10 6.74
C SER A 106 -0.89 3.35 8.00
N GLU A 107 -1.84 3.13 8.91
CA GLU A 107 -1.55 2.48 10.18
C GLU A 107 -2.74 1.65 10.69
N TYR A 108 -2.44 0.60 11.42
CA TYR A 108 -3.42 -0.14 12.19
C TYR A 108 -3.89 0.68 13.39
N THR A 109 -5.10 0.47 13.86
CA THR A 109 -5.63 1.13 15.06
C THR A 109 -4.91 0.67 16.32
N GLU A 110 -4.47 -0.59 16.34
CA GLU A 110 -3.67 -1.21 17.39
C GLU A 110 -2.38 -1.78 16.80
N LEU A 111 -1.50 -2.27 17.66
CA LEU A 111 -0.30 -2.98 17.24
C LEU A 111 -0.69 -4.33 16.64
N GLU A 112 -0.18 -4.63 15.44
CA GLU A 112 -0.46 -5.86 14.71
C GLU A 112 0.80 -6.72 14.62
N ALA A 113 0.65 -8.02 14.94
CA ALA A 113 1.71 -9.00 14.76
C ALA A 113 1.84 -9.32 13.26
N TRP A 114 3.02 -9.14 12.71
CA TRP A 114 3.28 -9.39 11.29
C TRP A 114 4.16 -10.64 11.06
N SER A 115 4.70 -11.20 12.11
CA SER A 115 5.50 -12.43 12.12
C SER A 115 4.91 -13.43 13.11
N GLU A 116 5.07 -14.72 12.81
CA GLU A 116 4.71 -15.82 13.71
C GLU A 116 5.72 -15.97 14.87
N ASN A 117 6.88 -15.30 14.79
CA ASN A 117 7.91 -15.32 15.83
C ASN A 117 7.54 -14.31 16.95
N PRO A 118 7.29 -14.78 18.20
CA PRO A 118 6.89 -13.92 19.31
C PRO A 118 7.99 -12.95 19.78
N GLU A 119 9.24 -13.16 19.37
CA GLU A 119 10.35 -12.24 19.67
C GLU A 119 10.37 -11.01 18.75
N VAL A 120 9.57 -11.04 17.68
CA VAL A 120 9.49 -9.94 16.72
C VAL A 120 8.44 -8.94 17.18
N ALA A 121 8.84 -7.68 17.33
CA ALA A 121 7.94 -6.63 17.79
C ALA A 121 6.78 -6.40 16.81
N PRO A 122 5.54 -6.29 17.31
CA PRO A 122 4.40 -5.94 16.50
C PRO A 122 4.54 -4.50 15.99
N VAL A 123 3.87 -4.20 14.88
CA VAL A 123 3.95 -2.89 14.21
C VAL A 123 2.58 -2.21 14.17
N LYS A 124 2.61 -0.89 14.20
CA LYS A 124 1.42 -0.08 13.99
C LYS A 124 1.32 0.40 12.54
N ARG A 125 2.44 0.59 11.87
CA ARG A 125 2.48 0.98 10.47
C ARG A 125 2.13 -0.20 9.56
N MET A 126 1.28 0.06 8.58
CA MET A 126 0.98 -0.94 7.55
C MET A 126 2.21 -1.18 6.68
N PRO A 127 2.65 -2.42 6.54
CA PRO A 127 3.75 -2.77 5.65
C PRO A 127 3.39 -2.51 4.18
N ARG A 128 4.41 -2.33 3.34
CA ARG A 128 4.31 -2.14 1.88
C ARG A 128 3.43 -0.96 1.45
N THR A 129 3.28 0.02 2.33
CA THR A 129 2.57 1.27 2.05
C THR A 129 3.55 2.43 2.16
N PRO A 130 3.91 3.10 1.04
CA PRO A 130 4.80 4.25 1.08
C PRO A 130 4.12 5.44 1.74
N ASP A 131 4.88 6.23 2.50
CA ASP A 131 4.37 7.46 3.13
C ASP A 131 4.21 8.59 2.12
N TYR A 132 4.96 8.54 1.03
CA TYR A 132 4.91 9.53 -0.03
C TYR A 132 5.26 8.88 -1.37
N TYR A 133 4.55 9.30 -2.40
CA TYR A 133 4.78 8.87 -3.78
C TYR A 133 4.29 9.95 -4.73
N GLY A 134 4.70 9.86 -5.97
CA GLY A 134 4.30 10.83 -6.96
C GLY A 134 4.58 10.38 -8.38
N TYR A 135 4.13 11.18 -9.31
CA TYR A 135 4.34 10.96 -10.73
C TYR A 135 4.52 12.28 -11.46
N PHE A 136 5.08 12.21 -12.64
CA PHE A 136 5.04 13.29 -13.60
C PHE A 136 4.78 12.75 -15.02
N THR A 137 4.21 13.59 -15.83
CA THR A 137 4.04 13.34 -17.26
C THR A 137 4.29 14.65 -18.00
N LEU A 138 5.27 14.64 -18.86
CA LEU A 138 5.60 15.70 -19.78
C LEU A 138 5.16 15.28 -21.19
N THR A 139 4.32 16.06 -21.83
CA THR A 139 3.96 15.88 -23.24
C THR A 139 4.42 17.07 -24.05
N SER A 140 4.87 16.85 -25.27
CA SER A 140 5.29 17.92 -26.16
C SER A 140 5.04 17.56 -27.62
N ALA A 141 4.59 18.54 -28.37
CA ALA A 141 4.42 18.47 -29.82
C ALA A 141 5.35 19.49 -30.52
N PRO A 142 6.69 19.27 -30.50
CA PRO A 142 7.67 20.26 -30.94
C PRO A 142 7.63 20.51 -32.46
N PHE A 143 7.07 19.57 -33.22
CA PHE A 143 6.99 19.66 -34.68
C PHE A 143 5.63 19.19 -35.17
N LYS A 144 5.23 19.61 -36.36
CA LYS A 144 4.02 19.12 -37.02
C LYS A 144 4.09 17.60 -37.21
N ASN A 145 3.07 16.88 -36.80
CA ASN A 145 2.95 15.41 -36.86
C ASN A 145 3.98 14.64 -36.02
N PHE A 146 4.52 15.27 -34.97
CA PHE A 146 5.38 14.59 -34.02
C PHE A 146 4.97 14.94 -32.59
N ASP A 147 4.52 13.94 -31.84
CA ASP A 147 4.17 14.05 -30.44
C ASP A 147 5.11 13.15 -29.61
N CYS A 148 5.57 13.63 -28.50
CA CYS A 148 6.36 12.85 -27.55
C CYS A 148 5.83 12.98 -26.14
N SER A 149 6.03 11.94 -25.35
CA SER A 149 5.67 11.91 -23.93
C SER A 149 6.77 11.24 -23.11
N LEU A 150 7.06 11.83 -21.96
CA LEU A 150 7.94 11.28 -20.93
C LEU A 150 7.17 11.23 -19.62
N SER A 151 7.10 10.04 -19.02
CA SER A 151 6.46 9.84 -17.72
C SER A 151 7.40 9.16 -16.75
N GLY A 152 7.26 9.48 -15.47
CA GLY A 152 7.97 8.82 -14.39
C GLY A 152 7.10 8.71 -13.16
N VAL A 153 7.37 7.67 -12.36
CA VAL A 153 6.75 7.41 -11.05
C VAL A 153 7.85 7.35 -10.02
N TYR A 154 7.59 7.98 -8.88
CA TYR A 154 8.44 7.92 -7.71
C TYR A 154 7.67 7.28 -6.56
N THR A 155 8.26 6.27 -5.94
CA THR A 155 7.74 5.63 -4.73
C THR A 155 8.74 5.85 -3.62
N GLY A 156 8.29 6.45 -2.53
CA GLY A 156 9.09 6.72 -1.36
C GLY A 156 9.34 5.48 -0.50
N ARG A 157 10.04 5.68 0.59
CA ARG A 157 10.37 4.61 1.52
C ARG A 157 9.11 3.99 2.12
N MET A 158 9.16 2.66 2.31
CA MET A 158 8.13 1.88 2.98
C MET A 158 8.75 0.81 3.87
N HIS A 159 7.96 0.29 4.80
CA HIS A 159 8.33 -0.85 5.60
C HIS A 159 8.02 -2.13 4.83
N VAL A 160 9.01 -3.00 4.70
CA VAL A 160 8.84 -4.30 4.01
C VAL A 160 9.23 -5.41 4.97
N PRO A 161 8.32 -6.35 5.28
CA PRO A 161 8.65 -7.50 6.10
C PRO A 161 9.55 -8.45 5.31
N HIS A 162 10.69 -8.83 5.91
CA HIS A 162 11.57 -9.87 5.45
C HIS A 162 11.46 -11.04 6.41
N PHE A 163 11.05 -12.19 5.89
CA PHE A 163 10.91 -13.42 6.66
C PHE A 163 12.19 -14.24 6.59
N ALA A 164 12.65 -14.73 7.73
CA ALA A 164 13.76 -15.65 7.78
C ALA A 164 13.35 -16.98 7.14
N PRO A 165 14.23 -17.63 6.36
CA PRO A 165 13.94 -18.95 5.81
C PRO A 165 13.77 -19.98 6.94
N THR A 166 12.75 -20.81 6.81
CA THR A 166 12.39 -21.83 7.81
C THR A 166 13.44 -22.96 7.89
N GLU A 167 14.11 -23.23 6.78
CA GLU A 167 15.19 -24.23 6.68
C GLU A 167 16.31 -23.67 5.79
N LEU A 168 17.47 -23.46 6.35
CA LEU A 168 18.68 -23.10 5.62
C LEU A 168 19.61 -24.31 5.58
N PRO A 169 20.06 -24.75 4.38
CA PRO A 169 21.22 -25.63 4.28
C PRO A 169 22.42 -24.98 4.97
N GLU A 170 23.26 -25.77 5.65
CA GLU A 170 24.41 -25.26 6.42
C GLU A 170 25.35 -24.35 5.59
N GLU A 171 25.43 -24.59 4.29
CA GLU A 171 26.22 -23.81 3.33
C GLU A 171 25.81 -22.33 3.25
N TYR A 172 24.55 -22.00 3.59
CA TYR A 172 24.00 -20.63 3.49
C TYR A 172 23.83 -19.93 4.83
N ILE A 173 24.25 -20.59 5.94
CA ILE A 173 24.21 -19.96 7.27
C ILE A 173 25.08 -18.71 7.26
N GLY A 174 24.48 -17.55 7.60
CA GLY A 174 25.13 -16.25 7.62
C GLY A 174 24.97 -15.42 6.32
N GLN A 175 24.39 -15.99 5.26
CA GLN A 175 24.04 -15.25 4.03
C GLN A 175 22.62 -14.68 4.06
N TYR A 176 21.77 -15.21 4.94
CA TYR A 176 20.39 -14.79 5.10
C TYR A 176 20.14 -14.20 6.48
N ILE A 177 19.03 -13.47 6.62
CA ILE A 177 18.61 -12.94 7.90
C ILE A 177 18.32 -14.09 8.88
N ALA A 178 18.83 -13.99 10.10
CA ALA A 178 18.67 -15.05 11.12
C ALA A 178 17.27 -15.06 11.76
N LYS A 179 16.52 -13.97 11.62
CA LYS A 179 15.16 -13.80 12.14
C LYS A 179 14.38 -12.83 11.27
N ASP A 180 13.05 -12.89 11.37
CA ASP A 180 12.19 -11.93 10.69
C ASP A 180 12.52 -10.49 11.10
N GLU A 181 12.63 -9.61 10.13
CA GLU A 181 12.92 -8.20 10.37
C GLU A 181 12.11 -7.29 9.45
N MET A 182 11.83 -6.08 9.93
CA MET A 182 11.17 -5.04 9.17
C MET A 182 12.23 -4.11 8.57
N VAL A 183 12.33 -4.09 7.24
CA VAL A 183 13.33 -3.32 6.51
C VAL A 183 12.69 -2.06 5.92
N HIS A 184 13.43 -0.96 5.99
CA HIS A 184 13.09 0.28 5.29
C HIS A 184 13.75 0.30 3.91
N THR A 185 12.95 0.27 2.87
CA THR A 185 13.40 0.35 1.47
C THR A 185 13.05 1.68 0.85
#